data_fbbcdd6a9118291d31e738db925cd831
#
_entry.id   fbbcdd6a9118291d31e738db925cd831
#
_cell.length_a   1.000
_cell.length_b   1.000
_cell.length_c   1.000
_cell.angle_alpha   90.00
_cell.angle_beta   90.00
_cell.angle_gamma   90.00
#
_symmetry.space_group_name_H-M   'P 1'
#
loop_
_entity.id
_entity.type
_entity.pdbx_description
1 polymer ?
#
loop_
_entity_poly.entity_id
_entity_poly.type
_entity_poly.pdbx_seq_one_letter_code
_entity_poly.pdbx_strand_id
1 'polypeptide(L)'
;AVREVLPNAKVICHIEMSNNGNPGKFFGMGAKKFGLDYDIMGLSYYPAYHATASIVILALEGVIKQLKVQVPDRKIMIMETGYSYRWEMSGTKDSNISKKYPYTEAGQAKYTADLVTMLNKYSESVNGLFWWCAEQNEYGLDWNTQRVVDSWWQASLVDNENGKILQATYELPKFK
;
A
#
# COMPACT_ATOMS: atom_id res chain seq x y z
N ALA A 1 12.73 -15.59 19.25
CA ALA A 1 13.61 -15.99 18.14
C ALA A 1 14.42 -14.79 17.59
N VAL A 2 13.81 -13.75 16.92
CA VAL A 2 14.61 -12.64 16.32
C VAL A 2 15.49 -11.94 17.34
N ARG A 3 14.92 -11.55 18.48
CA ARG A 3 15.63 -10.78 19.50
C ARG A 3 16.65 -11.58 20.29
N GLU A 4 16.59 -12.91 20.24
CA GLU A 4 17.62 -13.78 20.84
C GLU A 4 18.95 -13.69 20.06
N VAL A 5 18.84 -13.48 18.75
CA VAL A 5 20.00 -13.39 17.84
C VAL A 5 20.39 -11.94 17.60
N LEU A 6 19.41 -11.06 17.45
CA LEU A 6 19.57 -9.64 17.14
C LEU A 6 18.74 -8.80 18.13
N PRO A 7 19.24 -8.56 19.35
CA PRO A 7 18.45 -7.91 20.42
C PRO A 7 17.95 -6.50 20.05
N ASN A 8 18.68 -5.77 19.21
CA ASN A 8 18.36 -4.40 18.80
C ASN A 8 17.57 -4.32 17.48
N ALA A 9 17.24 -5.47 16.86
CA ALA A 9 16.48 -5.48 15.62
C ALA A 9 15.06 -4.96 15.86
N LYS A 10 14.57 -4.13 14.94
CA LYS A 10 13.16 -3.75 14.92
C LYS A 10 12.34 -4.86 14.27
N VAL A 11 11.27 -5.27 14.94
CA VAL A 11 10.36 -6.30 14.47
C VAL A 11 9.12 -5.62 13.91
N ILE A 12 8.83 -5.85 12.64
CA ILE A 12 7.61 -5.40 11.97
C ILE A 12 6.63 -6.56 11.93
N CYS A 13 5.45 -6.39 12.52
CA CYS A 13 4.35 -7.30 12.31
C CYS A 13 3.52 -6.80 11.13
N HIS A 14 3.53 -7.53 10.03
CA HIS A 14 2.93 -7.11 8.78
C HIS A 14 1.63 -7.89 8.50
N ILE A 15 0.56 -7.15 8.18
CA ILE A 15 -0.74 -7.72 7.80
C ILE A 15 -1.33 -6.99 6.59
N GLU A 16 -2.14 -7.71 5.83
CA GLU A 16 -2.93 -7.15 4.75
C GLU A 16 -4.19 -6.46 5.30
N MET A 17 -4.60 -5.37 4.63
CA MET A 17 -5.86 -4.66 4.91
C MET A 17 -7.04 -5.29 4.17
N SER A 18 -7.22 -6.61 4.22
CA SER A 18 -8.39 -7.25 3.59
C SER A 18 -9.70 -6.81 4.24
N ASN A 19 -10.81 -6.97 3.53
CA ASN A 19 -12.15 -6.66 4.07
C ASN A 19 -12.48 -7.41 5.38
N ASN A 20 -11.86 -8.58 5.59
CA ASN A 20 -11.99 -9.41 6.78
C ASN A 20 -10.84 -9.20 7.78
N GLY A 21 -9.73 -8.63 7.34
CA GLY A 21 -8.59 -8.28 8.17
C GLY A 21 -8.76 -6.88 8.74
N ASN A 22 -9.38 -6.77 9.89
CA ASN A 22 -9.48 -5.49 10.58
C ASN A 22 -8.17 -5.24 11.34
N PRO A 23 -7.30 -4.32 10.87
CA PRO A 23 -6.03 -4.03 11.56
C PRO A 23 -6.24 -3.61 13.02
N GLY A 24 -7.33 -2.92 13.31
CA GLY A 24 -7.70 -2.56 14.68
C GLY A 24 -8.02 -3.77 15.56
N LYS A 25 -8.69 -4.79 15.03
CA LYS A 25 -8.87 -6.05 15.76
C LYS A 25 -7.55 -6.78 15.98
N PHE A 26 -6.74 -6.87 14.94
CA PHE A 26 -5.46 -7.57 15.03
C PHE A 26 -4.51 -6.89 16.01
N PHE A 27 -4.15 -5.63 15.78
CA PHE A 27 -3.18 -4.91 16.61
C PHE A 27 -3.77 -4.42 17.93
N GLY A 28 -4.99 -3.90 17.93
CA GLY A 28 -5.63 -3.33 19.12
C GLY A 28 -6.08 -4.38 20.14
N MET A 29 -6.45 -5.56 19.69
CA MET A 29 -6.97 -6.62 20.55
C MET A 29 -6.12 -7.89 20.53
N GLY A 30 -5.90 -8.48 19.35
CA GLY A 30 -5.23 -9.78 19.21
C GLY A 30 -3.77 -9.73 19.64
N ALA A 31 -3.00 -8.82 19.11
CA ALA A 31 -1.58 -8.69 19.43
C ALA A 31 -1.35 -8.45 20.94
N LYS A 32 -2.18 -7.61 21.56
CA LYS A 32 -2.17 -7.39 23.02
C LYS A 32 -2.52 -8.65 23.80
N LYS A 33 -3.63 -9.32 23.44
CA LYS A 33 -4.13 -10.51 24.13
C LYS A 33 -3.11 -11.64 24.12
N PHE A 34 -2.37 -11.81 23.04
CA PHE A 34 -1.39 -12.89 22.88
C PHE A 34 0.05 -12.47 23.16
N GLY A 35 0.28 -11.25 23.64
CA GLY A 35 1.62 -10.77 23.99
C GLY A 35 2.58 -10.77 22.81
N LEU A 36 2.11 -10.41 21.60
CA LEU A 36 2.95 -10.38 20.42
C LEU A 36 4.04 -9.34 20.56
N ASP A 37 5.30 -9.76 20.44
CA ASP A 37 6.48 -8.88 20.52
C ASP A 37 6.81 -8.31 19.14
N TYR A 38 6.49 -7.03 18.94
CA TYR A 38 6.79 -6.27 17.71
C TYR A 38 6.98 -4.78 18.03
N ASP A 39 7.66 -4.06 17.15
CA ASP A 39 7.88 -2.61 17.27
C ASP A 39 6.98 -1.79 16.36
N ILE A 40 6.68 -2.29 15.16
CA ILE A 40 6.05 -1.54 14.08
C ILE A 40 4.87 -2.33 13.52
N MET A 41 3.75 -1.65 13.30
CA MET A 41 2.57 -2.17 12.61
C MET A 41 2.75 -2.01 11.10
N GLY A 42 2.98 -3.10 10.38
CA GLY A 42 3.10 -3.12 8.92
C GLY A 42 1.74 -3.37 8.26
N LEU A 43 1.42 -2.59 7.22
CA LEU A 43 0.17 -2.71 6.48
C LEU A 43 0.44 -2.85 4.98
N SER A 44 -0.22 -3.81 4.31
CA SER A 44 -0.39 -3.78 2.86
C SER A 44 -1.66 -3.02 2.50
N TYR A 45 -1.56 -2.02 1.65
CA TYR A 45 -2.69 -1.27 1.15
C TYR A 45 -2.70 -1.17 -0.37
N TYR A 46 -3.67 -1.81 -0.98
CA TYR A 46 -3.92 -1.75 -2.42
C TYR A 46 -5.34 -1.25 -2.68
N PRO A 47 -5.53 -0.03 -3.24
CA PRO A 47 -6.86 0.53 -3.44
C PRO A 47 -7.77 -0.35 -4.30
N ALA A 48 -7.20 -1.07 -5.28
CA ALA A 48 -7.95 -2.01 -6.10
C ALA A 48 -8.74 -3.06 -5.28
N TYR A 49 -8.19 -3.50 -4.15
CA TYR A 49 -8.79 -4.56 -3.32
C TYR A 49 -9.42 -4.03 -2.04
N HIS A 50 -8.94 -2.92 -1.50
CA HIS A 50 -9.29 -2.46 -0.16
C HIS A 50 -10.24 -1.26 -0.14
N ALA A 51 -10.51 -0.62 -1.30
CA ALA A 51 -11.30 0.59 -1.36
C ALA A 51 -12.38 0.56 -2.43
N THR A 52 -13.27 1.56 -2.39
CA THR A 52 -14.14 1.96 -3.48
C THR A 52 -13.70 3.34 -3.98
N ALA A 53 -14.18 3.75 -5.14
CA ALA A 53 -13.81 5.01 -5.78
C ALA A 53 -13.96 6.24 -4.86
N SER A 54 -15.01 6.24 -4.01
CA SER A 54 -15.31 7.35 -3.09
C SER A 54 -14.33 7.47 -1.92
N ILE A 55 -13.67 6.37 -1.52
CA ILE A 55 -12.88 6.30 -0.28
C ILE A 55 -11.43 5.86 -0.49
N VAL A 56 -10.89 5.94 -1.72
CA VAL A 56 -9.54 5.41 -2.04
C VAL A 56 -8.47 5.79 -1.01
N ILE A 57 -8.35 7.06 -0.70
CA ILE A 57 -7.38 7.51 0.32
C ILE A 57 -7.95 7.42 1.74
N LEU A 58 -9.24 7.68 1.90
CA LEU A 58 -9.91 7.71 3.20
C LEU A 58 -9.97 6.32 3.87
N ALA A 59 -9.98 5.24 3.11
CA ALA A 59 -9.97 3.88 3.66
C ALA A 59 -8.71 3.64 4.50
N LEU A 60 -7.54 3.96 3.95
CA LEU A 60 -6.28 3.84 4.69
C LEU A 60 -6.20 4.87 5.83
N GLU A 61 -6.61 6.11 5.57
CA GLU A 61 -6.61 7.16 6.59
C GLU A 61 -7.46 6.77 7.81
N GLY A 62 -8.61 6.16 7.59
CA GLY A 62 -9.47 5.65 8.66
C GLY A 62 -8.78 4.60 9.53
N VAL A 63 -8.05 3.66 8.91
CA VAL A 63 -7.27 2.64 9.62
C VAL A 63 -6.13 3.28 10.42
N ILE A 64 -5.40 4.24 9.84
CA ILE A 64 -4.33 4.95 10.55
C ILE A 64 -4.89 5.66 11.79
N LYS A 65 -6.00 6.38 11.66
CA LYS A 65 -6.67 7.05 12.81
C LYS A 65 -7.07 6.06 13.89
N GLN A 66 -7.64 4.92 13.51
CA GLN A 66 -8.03 3.88 14.45
C GLN A 66 -6.83 3.31 15.21
N LEU A 67 -5.75 2.96 14.49
CA LEU A 67 -4.55 2.39 15.10
C LEU A 67 -3.84 3.38 16.02
N LYS A 68 -3.79 4.66 15.67
CA LYS A 68 -3.25 5.71 16.57
C LYS A 68 -3.96 5.78 17.92
N VAL A 69 -5.27 5.54 17.93
CA VAL A 69 -6.06 5.51 19.19
C VAL A 69 -5.86 4.21 19.95
N GLN A 70 -5.86 3.09 19.25
CA GLN A 70 -5.83 1.76 19.90
C GLN A 70 -4.42 1.33 20.32
N VAL A 71 -3.38 1.74 19.58
CA VAL A 71 -1.99 1.34 19.80
C VAL A 71 -1.06 2.56 19.61
N PRO A 72 -1.18 3.58 20.48
CA PRO A 72 -0.47 4.87 20.31
C PRO A 72 1.05 4.74 20.39
N ASP A 73 1.56 3.72 21.07
CA ASP A 73 2.99 3.52 21.34
C ASP A 73 3.76 2.87 20.18
N ARG A 74 3.07 2.51 19.09
CA ARG A 74 3.69 1.86 17.94
C ARG A 74 3.60 2.73 16.69
N LYS A 75 4.65 2.69 15.89
CA LYS A 75 4.64 3.32 14.57
C LYS A 75 3.92 2.42 13.55
N ILE A 76 3.45 3.04 12.49
CA ILE A 76 2.84 2.37 11.34
C ILE A 76 3.79 2.48 10.17
N MET A 77 3.85 1.45 9.35
CA MET A 77 4.60 1.43 8.10
C MET A 77 3.72 0.83 7.00
N ILE A 78 3.62 1.52 5.88
CA ILE A 78 2.97 0.97 4.70
C ILE A 78 4.01 0.10 3.99
N MET A 79 3.92 -1.21 4.24
CA MET A 79 4.89 -2.21 3.78
C MET A 79 4.68 -2.60 2.33
N GLU A 80 3.44 -2.42 1.84
CA GLU A 80 3.11 -2.68 0.45
C GLU A 80 2.02 -1.71 0.00
N THR A 81 2.23 -1.13 -1.17
CA THR A 81 1.20 -0.41 -1.93
C THR A 81 1.55 -0.44 -3.41
N GLY A 82 0.58 -0.15 -4.24
CA GLY A 82 0.77 -0.03 -5.68
C GLY A 82 -0.51 0.44 -6.36
N TYR A 83 -0.36 1.00 -7.55
CA TYR A 83 -1.46 1.41 -8.41
C TYR A 83 -1.08 1.25 -9.88
N SER A 84 -2.03 0.79 -10.69
CA SER A 84 -1.79 0.56 -12.09
C SER A 84 -1.54 1.85 -12.88
N TYR A 85 -0.56 1.82 -13.79
CA TYR A 85 -0.31 2.89 -14.76
C TYR A 85 -0.91 2.61 -16.14
N ARG A 86 -1.53 1.45 -16.35
CA ARG A 86 -2.02 1.05 -17.68
C ARG A 86 -3.41 0.44 -17.66
N TRP A 87 -3.59 -0.77 -17.13
CA TRP A 87 -4.85 -1.52 -17.21
C TRP A 87 -5.43 -1.82 -15.84
N GLU A 88 -6.70 -2.21 -15.83
CA GLU A 88 -7.35 -2.66 -14.60
C GLU A 88 -6.72 -3.95 -14.09
N MET A 89 -6.43 -3.98 -12.80
CA MET A 89 -5.90 -5.17 -12.14
C MET A 89 -7.00 -6.20 -11.94
N SER A 90 -6.68 -7.48 -12.21
CA SER A 90 -7.61 -8.58 -11.94
C SER A 90 -8.06 -8.57 -10.47
N GLY A 91 -9.36 -8.78 -10.24
CA GLY A 91 -9.94 -8.75 -8.90
C GLY A 91 -10.19 -7.36 -8.32
N THR A 92 -10.06 -6.28 -9.11
CA THR A 92 -10.43 -4.94 -8.67
C THR A 92 -11.86 -4.91 -8.15
N LYS A 93 -12.02 -4.46 -6.91
CA LYS A 93 -13.31 -4.44 -6.19
C LYS A 93 -14.31 -3.45 -6.75
N ASP A 94 -13.84 -2.29 -7.22
CA ASP A 94 -14.66 -1.22 -7.78
C ASP A 94 -13.93 -0.56 -8.95
N SER A 95 -14.30 -0.93 -10.17
CA SER A 95 -13.71 -0.38 -11.41
C SER A 95 -13.90 1.14 -11.56
N ASN A 96 -14.83 1.75 -10.79
CA ASN A 96 -15.01 3.20 -10.81
C ASN A 96 -13.83 3.95 -10.18
N ILE A 97 -12.90 3.27 -9.51
CA ILE A 97 -11.63 3.86 -9.06
C ILE A 97 -10.91 4.56 -10.22
N SER A 98 -10.97 3.99 -11.42
CA SER A 98 -10.39 4.55 -12.63
C SER A 98 -10.99 5.91 -13.06
N LYS A 99 -12.18 6.27 -12.60
CA LYS A 99 -12.76 7.59 -12.83
C LYS A 99 -12.04 8.68 -12.01
N LYS A 100 -11.50 8.33 -10.86
CA LYS A 100 -10.74 9.25 -9.99
C LYS A 100 -9.24 9.21 -10.29
N TYR A 101 -8.73 8.03 -10.50
CA TYR A 101 -7.34 7.74 -10.83
C TYR A 101 -7.32 6.87 -12.10
N PRO A 102 -7.32 7.46 -13.30
CA PRO A 102 -7.27 6.68 -14.54
C PRO A 102 -6.08 5.73 -14.57
N TYR A 103 -6.23 4.57 -15.18
CA TYR A 103 -5.12 3.62 -15.38
C TYR A 103 -4.17 4.16 -16.47
N THR A 104 -3.43 5.18 -16.12
CA THR A 104 -2.44 5.89 -16.93
C THR A 104 -1.27 6.32 -16.03
N GLU A 105 -0.14 6.66 -16.63
CA GLU A 105 1.00 7.23 -15.91
C GLU A 105 0.58 8.41 -15.01
N ALA A 106 -0.21 9.34 -15.55
CA ALA A 106 -0.71 10.50 -14.79
C ALA A 106 -1.66 10.11 -13.65
N GLY A 107 -2.51 9.10 -13.86
CA GLY A 107 -3.42 8.61 -12.81
C GLY A 107 -2.69 7.87 -11.69
N GLN A 108 -1.67 7.09 -12.02
CA GLN A 108 -0.77 6.47 -11.04
C GLN A 108 -0.04 7.54 -10.22
N ALA A 109 0.54 8.54 -10.89
CA ALA A 109 1.22 9.65 -10.22
C ALA A 109 0.29 10.43 -9.30
N LYS A 110 -0.94 10.71 -9.76
CA LYS A 110 -1.96 11.38 -8.93
C LYS A 110 -2.33 10.56 -7.69
N TYR A 111 -2.54 9.26 -7.82
CA TYR A 111 -2.78 8.38 -6.67
C TYR A 111 -1.62 8.45 -5.68
N THR A 112 -0.39 8.34 -6.18
CA THR A 112 0.82 8.38 -5.35
C THR A 112 0.96 9.71 -4.62
N ALA A 113 0.74 10.83 -5.31
CA ALA A 113 0.77 12.17 -4.72
C ALA A 113 -0.29 12.35 -3.62
N ASP A 114 -1.53 11.91 -3.87
CA ASP A 114 -2.63 11.98 -2.89
C ASP A 114 -2.33 11.08 -1.67
N LEU A 115 -1.78 9.88 -1.90
CA LEU A 115 -1.35 8.97 -0.84
C LEU A 115 -0.26 9.59 0.03
N VAL A 116 0.82 10.06 -0.57
CA VAL A 116 1.95 10.71 0.14
C VAL A 116 1.48 11.94 0.92
N THR A 117 0.64 12.76 0.29
CA THR A 117 0.05 13.94 0.95
C THR A 117 -0.76 13.55 2.18
N MET A 118 -1.54 12.48 2.11
CA MET A 118 -2.31 11.99 3.25
C MET A 118 -1.38 11.43 4.34
N LEU A 119 -0.40 10.60 3.97
CA LEU A 119 0.53 9.98 4.93
C LEU A 119 1.34 11.04 5.69
N ASN A 120 1.78 12.10 5.01
CA ASN A 120 2.54 13.20 5.63
C ASN A 120 1.78 13.95 6.72
N LYS A 121 0.42 13.91 6.73
CA LYS A 121 -0.37 14.42 7.86
C LYS A 121 -0.16 13.61 9.14
N TYR A 122 0.38 12.41 9.02
CA TYR A 122 0.60 11.44 10.09
C TYR A 122 2.08 11.09 10.27
N SER A 123 3.01 11.94 9.84
CA SER A 123 4.47 11.70 9.87
C SER A 123 5.01 11.34 11.25
N GLU A 124 4.36 11.80 12.33
CA GLU A 124 4.71 11.39 13.70
C GLU A 124 4.33 9.92 14.01
N SER A 125 3.45 9.31 13.23
CA SER A 125 2.94 7.96 13.47
C SER A 125 3.27 6.98 12.35
N VAL A 126 3.37 7.47 11.11
CA VAL A 126 3.71 6.69 9.92
C VAL A 126 5.13 7.01 9.53
N ASN A 127 6.02 6.00 9.53
CA ASN A 127 7.45 6.18 9.32
C ASN A 127 8.04 5.36 8.18
N GLY A 128 7.20 4.81 7.30
CA GLY A 128 7.67 4.09 6.12
C GLY A 128 6.59 3.89 5.06
N LEU A 129 7.02 3.95 3.80
CA LEU A 129 6.21 3.72 2.63
C LEU A 129 7.01 2.93 1.61
N PHE A 130 6.55 1.73 1.25
CA PHE A 130 7.18 0.86 0.27
C PHE A 130 6.23 0.59 -0.90
N TRP A 131 6.75 0.79 -2.10
CA TRP A 131 6.05 0.45 -3.33
C TRP A 131 6.34 -1.00 -3.68
N TRP A 132 5.28 -1.78 -3.93
CA TRP A 132 5.41 -3.19 -4.27
C TRP A 132 5.72 -3.37 -5.77
N CYS A 133 6.70 -4.21 -6.08
CA CYS A 133 7.10 -4.54 -7.46
C CYS A 133 7.41 -3.31 -8.34
N ALA A 134 8.25 -2.40 -7.80
CA ALA A 134 8.59 -1.15 -8.46
C ALA A 134 9.23 -1.32 -9.85
N GLU A 135 9.98 -2.39 -10.05
CA GLU A 135 10.77 -2.69 -11.26
C GLU A 135 10.28 -3.93 -12.03
N GLN A 136 9.04 -4.29 -11.88
CA GLN A 136 8.50 -5.53 -12.44
C GLN A 136 8.41 -5.49 -13.98
N ASN A 137 8.64 -6.63 -14.66
CA ASN A 137 8.59 -6.77 -16.13
C ASN A 137 7.18 -7.19 -16.65
N GLU A 138 7.04 -7.50 -17.94
CA GLU A 138 5.76 -7.74 -18.63
C GLU A 138 5.15 -9.15 -18.44
N TYR A 139 5.67 -9.98 -17.59
CA TYR A 139 5.11 -11.32 -17.36
C TYR A 139 3.68 -11.24 -16.78
N GLY A 140 2.75 -11.97 -17.34
CA GLY A 140 1.35 -11.99 -16.91
C GLY A 140 0.45 -10.91 -17.53
N LEU A 141 0.94 -10.15 -18.51
CA LEU A 141 0.10 -9.27 -19.32
C LEU A 141 -0.57 -10.04 -20.47
N ASP A 142 -1.87 -9.86 -20.60
CA ASP A 142 -2.62 -10.30 -21.78
C ASP A 142 -2.87 -9.08 -22.68
N TRP A 143 -2.05 -8.96 -23.72
CA TRP A 143 -2.13 -7.87 -24.69
C TRP A 143 -3.42 -7.88 -25.52
N ASN A 144 -4.06 -9.04 -25.69
CA ASN A 144 -5.30 -9.15 -26.45
C ASN A 144 -6.49 -8.60 -25.67
N THR A 145 -6.60 -8.95 -24.39
CA THR A 145 -7.69 -8.48 -23.52
C THR A 145 -7.36 -7.19 -22.79
N GLN A 146 -6.13 -6.70 -22.89
CA GLN A 146 -5.59 -5.54 -22.16
C GLN A 146 -5.82 -5.68 -20.64
N ARG A 147 -5.54 -6.87 -20.12
CA ARG A 147 -5.70 -7.20 -18.70
C ARG A 147 -4.43 -7.81 -18.13
N VAL A 148 -4.31 -7.67 -16.82
CA VAL A 148 -3.33 -8.41 -16.05
C VAL A 148 -3.97 -9.68 -15.53
N VAL A 149 -3.39 -10.81 -15.90
CA VAL A 149 -3.96 -12.12 -15.61
C VAL A 149 -3.40 -12.69 -14.31
N ASP A 150 -2.10 -12.57 -14.07
CA ASP A 150 -1.42 -13.27 -12.97
C ASP A 150 -0.44 -12.43 -12.15
N SER A 151 -0.40 -11.11 -12.32
CA SER A 151 0.62 -10.32 -11.63
C SER A 151 0.30 -8.83 -11.51
N TRP A 152 1.18 -8.10 -10.81
CA TRP A 152 1.08 -6.69 -10.47
C TRP A 152 1.84 -5.77 -11.44
N TRP A 153 2.07 -6.22 -12.66
CA TRP A 153 2.96 -5.65 -13.67
C TRP A 153 2.79 -4.17 -13.92
N GLN A 154 1.56 -3.76 -14.08
CA GLN A 154 1.25 -2.37 -14.35
C GLN A 154 1.26 -1.50 -13.09
N ALA A 155 1.58 -2.03 -11.95
CA ALA A 155 1.90 -1.26 -10.76
C ALA A 155 3.38 -0.85 -10.70
N SER A 156 4.20 -1.27 -11.66
CA SER A 156 5.60 -0.86 -11.79
C SER A 156 5.75 0.67 -11.81
N LEU A 157 6.91 1.14 -11.37
CA LEU A 157 7.35 2.53 -11.48
C LEU A 157 8.22 2.78 -12.72
N VAL A 158 8.35 1.75 -13.55
CA VAL A 158 9.05 1.78 -14.83
C VAL A 158 8.09 1.29 -15.89
N ASP A 159 8.03 1.97 -17.02
CA ASP A 159 7.28 1.52 -18.19
C ASP A 159 7.96 0.27 -18.77
N ASN A 160 7.24 -0.83 -18.77
CA ASN A 160 7.77 -2.13 -19.15
C ASN A 160 8.06 -2.25 -20.66
N GLU A 161 7.49 -1.38 -21.51
CA GLU A 161 7.74 -1.40 -22.95
C GLU A 161 9.07 -0.74 -23.34
N ASN A 162 9.44 0.32 -22.64
CA ASN A 162 10.57 1.16 -23.07
C ASN A 162 11.57 1.50 -21.95
N GLY A 163 11.33 1.03 -20.72
CA GLY A 163 12.20 1.26 -19.57
C GLY A 163 12.14 2.71 -19.01
N LYS A 164 11.18 3.52 -19.44
CA LYS A 164 11.02 4.89 -18.94
C LYS A 164 10.60 4.90 -17.49
N ILE A 165 11.25 5.71 -16.66
CA ILE A 165 10.81 5.96 -15.29
C ILE A 165 9.49 6.75 -15.30
N LEU A 166 8.48 6.22 -14.61
CA LEU A 166 7.14 6.81 -14.55
C LEU A 166 7.06 7.95 -13.52
N GLN A 167 6.12 8.88 -13.72
CA GLN A 167 5.96 10.08 -12.89
C GLN A 167 5.71 9.77 -11.41
N ALA A 168 5.04 8.67 -11.08
CA ALA A 168 4.79 8.25 -9.71
C ALA A 168 6.08 8.09 -8.89
N THR A 169 7.20 7.72 -9.52
CA THR A 169 8.52 7.61 -8.90
C THR A 169 8.95 8.91 -8.22
N TYR A 170 8.63 10.05 -8.83
CA TYR A 170 9.01 11.38 -8.31
C TYR A 170 8.07 11.89 -7.21
N GLU A 171 6.96 11.21 -6.96
CA GLU A 171 6.05 11.51 -5.85
C GLU A 171 6.49 10.84 -4.55
N LEU A 172 7.08 9.64 -4.62
CA LEU A 172 7.49 8.87 -3.44
C LEU A 172 8.51 9.59 -2.53
N PRO A 173 9.56 10.27 -3.06
CA PRO A 173 10.53 10.99 -2.23
C PRO A 173 9.95 12.18 -1.46
N LYS A 174 8.72 12.60 -1.75
CA LYS A 174 8.02 13.66 -0.99
C LYS A 174 7.40 13.14 0.32
N PHE A 175 7.42 11.83 0.56
CA PHE A 175 7.09 11.24 1.86
C PHE A 175 8.13 11.65 2.91
N LYS A 176 7.67 12.06 4.11
CA LYS A 176 8.50 12.64 5.19
C LYS A 176 8.48 11.77 6.44
#